data_d67b601d5cd6462291361e78b153f302
#
_entry.id   d67b601d5cd6462291361e78b153f302
#
_cell.length_a   1.000
_cell.length_b   1.000
_cell.length_c   1.000
_cell.angle_alpha   90.00
_cell.angle_beta   90.00
_cell.angle_gamma   90.00
#
_symmetry.space_group_name_H-M   'P 1'
#
loop_
_entity.id
_entity.type
_entity.pdbx_description
1 polymer ?
#
loop_
_entity_poly.entity_id
_entity_poly.type
_entity_poly.pdbx_seq_one_letter_code
_entity_poly.pdbx_strand_id
1 'polypeptide(L)'
;MPLGAPIGTNKGLCTKEFIKILIREIPLPVIVDAGIGKPSQACEAMELGAAAVMANTGIATARDIPLMAKAFKEAIRAGRNAYLSGLGPVSENAVASDPLTGFFGFLRR
;
A
#
# COMPACT_ATOMS: atom_id res chain seq x y z
N MET A 1 3.92 -14.14 -7.57
CA MET A 1 4.65 -12.90 -7.28
C MET A 1 4.62 -11.98 -8.49
N PRO A 2 3.58 -11.17 -8.65
CA PRO A 2 3.52 -10.23 -9.78
C PRO A 2 4.53 -9.10 -9.61
N LEU A 3 5.03 -8.58 -10.73
CA LEU A 3 5.90 -7.41 -10.73
C LEU A 3 5.07 -6.13 -10.75
N GLY A 4 5.37 -5.18 -9.87
CA GLY A 4 4.78 -3.84 -9.93
C GLY A 4 5.25 -3.07 -11.16
N ALA A 5 6.54 -3.20 -11.48
CA ALA A 5 7.19 -2.64 -12.65
C ALA A 5 8.43 -3.48 -12.95
N PRO A 6 9.13 -3.24 -14.08
CA PRO A 6 10.36 -3.98 -14.37
C PRO A 6 11.39 -3.87 -13.24
N ILE A 7 12.12 -4.94 -13.03
CA ILE A 7 13.12 -5.06 -11.96
C ILE A 7 14.13 -3.91 -12.05
N GLY A 8 14.40 -3.27 -10.91
CA GLY A 8 15.40 -2.21 -10.80
C GLY A 8 14.99 -0.84 -11.33
N THR A 9 13.75 -0.66 -11.76
CA THR A 9 13.31 0.61 -12.36
C THR A 9 12.80 1.65 -11.37
N ASN A 10 12.40 1.24 -10.16
CA ASN A 10 11.74 2.10 -9.17
C ASN A 10 10.50 2.84 -9.72
N LYS A 11 9.86 2.29 -10.76
CA LYS A 11 8.69 2.93 -11.38
C LYS A 11 7.39 2.76 -10.59
N GLY A 12 7.38 1.90 -9.58
CA GLY A 12 6.25 1.72 -8.69
C GLY A 12 5.22 0.71 -9.19
N LEU A 13 3.95 0.95 -8.87
CA LEU A 13 2.87 0.02 -9.15
C LEU A 13 2.24 0.25 -10.52
N CYS A 14 3.03 0.07 -11.59
CA CYS A 14 2.53 0.23 -12.96
C CYS A 14 1.46 -0.81 -13.33
N THR A 15 1.48 -1.98 -12.67
CA THR A 15 0.53 -3.07 -12.91
C THR A 15 -0.57 -3.14 -11.85
N LYS A 16 -0.88 -2.04 -11.22
CA LYS A 16 -1.81 -1.95 -10.08
C LYS A 16 -3.15 -2.65 -10.33
N GLU A 17 -3.77 -2.42 -11.47
CA GLU A 17 -5.07 -3.03 -11.79
C GLU A 17 -4.98 -4.54 -11.94
N PHE A 18 -3.88 -5.03 -12.50
CA PHE A 18 -3.62 -6.47 -12.60
C PHE A 18 -3.41 -7.09 -11.22
N ILE A 19 -2.67 -6.42 -10.35
CA ILE A 19 -2.44 -6.87 -8.98
C ILE A 19 -3.76 -6.96 -8.21
N LYS A 20 -4.64 -5.98 -8.36
CA LYS A 20 -5.98 -6.02 -7.76
C LYS A 20 -6.77 -7.25 -8.18
N ILE A 21 -6.73 -7.57 -9.47
CA ILE A 21 -7.41 -8.75 -10.01
C ILE A 21 -6.85 -10.02 -9.39
N LEU A 22 -5.53 -10.16 -9.33
CA LEU A 22 -4.88 -11.31 -8.72
C LEU A 22 -5.27 -11.51 -7.26
N ILE A 23 -5.25 -10.44 -6.49
CA ILE A 23 -5.62 -10.51 -5.07
C ILE A 23 -7.06 -10.96 -4.89
N ARG A 24 -7.97 -10.47 -5.74
CA ARG A 24 -9.38 -10.82 -5.66
C ARG A 24 -9.67 -12.25 -6.12
N GLU A 25 -9.01 -12.71 -7.19
CA GLU A 25 -9.37 -13.96 -7.85
C GLU A 25 -8.56 -15.17 -7.39
N ILE A 26 -7.37 -14.98 -6.85
CA ILE A 26 -6.49 -16.08 -6.47
C ILE A 26 -6.54 -16.29 -4.95
N PRO A 27 -6.88 -17.52 -4.48
CA PRO A 27 -6.94 -17.80 -3.04
C PRO A 27 -5.56 -18.11 -2.44
N LEU A 28 -4.53 -17.40 -2.87
CA LEU A 28 -3.15 -17.55 -2.42
C LEU A 28 -2.59 -16.21 -2.02
N PRO A 29 -1.61 -16.18 -1.11
CA PRO A 29 -0.92 -14.93 -0.80
C PRO A 29 -0.28 -14.33 -2.04
N VAL A 30 -0.55 -13.05 -2.29
CA VAL A 30 0.06 -12.31 -3.40
C VAL A 30 1.17 -11.43 -2.83
N ILE A 31 2.39 -11.64 -3.32
CA ILE A 31 3.56 -10.86 -2.93
C ILE A 31 3.93 -9.99 -4.13
N VAL A 32 3.87 -8.67 -3.95
CA VAL A 32 4.27 -7.74 -5.00
C VAL A 32 5.80 -7.63 -5.01
N ASP A 33 6.40 -7.96 -6.16
CA ASP A 33 7.85 -7.98 -6.33
C ASP A 33 8.24 -7.01 -7.42
N ALA A 34 9.37 -6.35 -7.24
CA ALA A 34 10.01 -5.46 -8.21
C ALA A 34 9.26 -4.16 -8.53
N GLY A 35 10.01 -3.16 -8.87
CA GLY A 35 9.52 -1.85 -9.26
C GLY A 35 9.17 -0.92 -8.12
N ILE A 36 9.09 -1.42 -6.89
CA ILE A 36 8.77 -0.61 -5.71
C ILE A 36 9.97 0.28 -5.38
N GLY A 37 9.82 1.59 -5.60
CA GLY A 37 10.91 2.55 -5.44
C GLY A 37 10.78 3.46 -4.23
N LYS A 38 9.60 3.51 -3.61
CA LYS A 38 9.33 4.40 -2.47
C LYS A 38 8.48 3.70 -1.43
N PRO A 39 8.59 4.10 -0.15
CA PRO A 39 7.71 3.59 0.90
C PRO A 39 6.21 3.76 0.60
N SER A 40 5.82 4.88 -0.02
CA SER A 40 4.41 5.12 -0.38
C SER A 40 3.86 4.06 -1.33
N GLN A 41 4.68 3.56 -2.26
CA GLN A 41 4.27 2.51 -3.19
C GLN A 41 4.13 1.16 -2.49
N ALA A 42 5.01 0.86 -1.55
CA ALA A 42 4.90 -0.34 -0.71
C ALA A 42 3.63 -0.29 0.15
N CYS A 43 3.34 0.86 0.74
CA CYS A 43 2.12 1.10 1.50
C CYS A 43 0.88 0.86 0.63
N GLU A 44 0.84 1.42 -0.57
CA GLU A 44 -0.27 1.24 -1.50
C GLU A 44 -0.48 -0.23 -1.86
N ALA A 45 0.59 -0.97 -2.13
CA ALA A 45 0.48 -2.41 -2.42
C ALA A 45 -0.18 -3.17 -1.26
N MET A 46 0.21 -2.84 -0.03
CA MET A 46 -0.40 -3.46 1.15
C MET A 46 -1.86 -3.05 1.34
N GLU A 47 -2.19 -1.79 1.05
CA GLU A 47 -3.57 -1.31 1.09
C GLU A 47 -4.47 -2.02 0.09
N LEU A 48 -3.93 -2.47 -1.05
CA LEU A 48 -4.65 -3.27 -2.04
C LEU A 48 -4.96 -4.68 -1.54
N GLY A 49 -4.27 -5.14 -0.52
CA GLY A 49 -4.45 -6.48 0.04
C GLY A 49 -3.32 -7.44 -0.25
N ALA A 50 -2.17 -6.96 -0.74
CA ALA A 50 -1.00 -7.81 -0.90
C ALA A 50 -0.60 -8.41 0.45
N ALA A 51 -0.14 -9.66 0.43
CA ALA A 51 0.34 -10.34 1.64
C ALA A 51 1.72 -9.82 2.05
N ALA A 52 2.53 -9.40 1.10
CA ALA A 52 3.86 -8.88 1.33
C ALA A 52 4.35 -8.08 0.12
N VAL A 53 5.42 -7.35 0.32
CA VAL A 53 6.12 -6.60 -0.72
C VAL A 53 7.60 -6.97 -0.64
N MET A 54 8.23 -7.17 -1.79
CA MET A 54 9.67 -7.29 -1.91
C MET A 54 10.24 -6.00 -2.48
N ALA A 55 11.12 -5.36 -1.75
CA ALA A 55 11.79 -4.14 -2.17
C ALA A 55 13.30 -4.34 -2.09
N ASN A 56 14.02 -3.94 -3.10
CA ASN A 56 15.47 -4.03 -3.14
C ASN A 56 16.08 -2.72 -3.64
N THR A 57 15.92 -2.42 -4.92
CA THR A 57 16.53 -1.25 -5.56
C THR A 57 16.11 0.06 -4.88
N GLY A 58 14.86 0.18 -4.48
CA GLY A 58 14.35 1.37 -3.77
C GLY A 58 15.06 1.64 -2.46
N ILE A 59 15.53 0.58 -1.78
CA ILE A 59 16.31 0.70 -0.55
C ILE A 59 17.79 0.89 -0.87
N ALA A 60 18.32 0.04 -1.76
CA ALA A 60 19.76 0.01 -2.06
C ALA A 60 20.26 1.30 -2.72
N THR A 61 19.42 2.01 -3.45
CA THR A 61 19.79 3.27 -4.12
C THR A 61 19.55 4.52 -3.28
N ALA A 62 19.05 4.37 -2.05
CA ALA A 62 18.85 5.51 -1.16
C ALA A 62 20.19 6.05 -0.63
N ARG A 63 20.23 7.34 -0.32
CA ARG A 63 21.43 7.94 0.29
C ARG A 63 21.65 7.43 1.71
N ASP A 64 20.59 7.26 2.48
CA ASP A 64 20.62 6.70 3.83
C ASP A 64 19.86 5.38 3.80
N ILE A 65 20.58 4.28 3.56
CA ILE A 65 20.01 2.96 3.38
C ILE A 65 19.29 2.45 4.66
N PRO A 66 19.90 2.51 5.85
CA PRO A 66 19.20 2.05 7.06
C PRO A 66 17.92 2.83 7.35
N LEU A 67 17.93 4.13 7.15
CA LEU A 67 16.74 4.96 7.36
C LEU A 67 15.65 4.64 6.33
N MET A 68 16.02 4.42 5.07
CA MET A 68 15.08 4.03 4.04
C MET A 68 14.46 2.65 4.33
N ALA A 69 15.25 1.70 4.80
CA ALA A 69 14.74 0.38 5.21
C ALA A 69 13.70 0.51 6.33
N LYS A 70 13.96 1.38 7.31
CA LYS A 70 13.00 1.67 8.38
C LYS A 70 11.72 2.30 7.84
N ALA A 71 11.84 3.24 6.92
CA ALA A 71 10.68 3.88 6.28
C ALA A 71 9.81 2.86 5.54
N PHE A 72 10.41 1.94 4.80
CA PHE A 72 9.69 0.85 4.15
C PHE A 72 8.97 -0.04 5.15
N LYS A 73 9.62 -0.42 6.22
CA LYS A 73 9.01 -1.23 7.28
C LYS A 73 7.76 -0.55 7.85
N GLU A 74 7.87 0.73 8.18
CA GLU A 74 6.76 1.49 8.74
C GLU A 74 5.61 1.63 7.73
N ALA A 75 5.93 1.89 6.47
CA ALA A 75 4.95 2.02 5.39
C ALA A 75 4.19 0.71 5.14
N ILE A 76 4.88 -0.41 5.13
CA ILE A 76 4.28 -1.73 4.95
C ILE A 76 3.31 -2.03 6.10
N ARG A 77 3.70 -1.74 7.33
CA ARG A 77 2.82 -1.90 8.50
C ARG A 77 1.59 -1.01 8.41
N ALA A 78 1.78 0.25 8.02
CA ALA A 78 0.66 1.18 7.86
C ALA A 78 -0.33 0.69 6.80
N GLY A 79 0.18 0.26 5.65
CA GLY A 79 -0.66 -0.28 4.58
C GLY A 79 -1.43 -1.53 5.00
N ARG A 80 -0.78 -2.44 5.73
CA ARG A 80 -1.44 -3.63 6.25
C ARG A 80 -2.55 -3.29 7.23
N ASN A 81 -2.27 -2.37 8.16
CA ASN A 81 -3.26 -1.93 9.13
C ASN A 81 -4.46 -1.26 8.44
N ALA A 82 -4.22 -0.45 7.42
CA ALA A 82 -5.28 0.20 6.65
C ALA A 82 -6.16 -0.86 5.96
N TYR A 83 -5.55 -1.86 5.34
CA TYR A 83 -6.29 -2.95 4.69
C TYR A 83 -7.15 -3.71 5.70
N LEU A 84 -6.59 -4.07 6.84
CA LEU A 84 -7.31 -4.80 7.88
C LEU A 84 -8.43 -3.99 8.52
N SER A 85 -8.25 -2.68 8.58
CA SER A 85 -9.28 -1.77 9.12
C SER A 85 -10.45 -1.56 8.16
N GLY A 86 -10.26 -1.84 6.88
CA GLY A 86 -11.20 -1.54 5.82
C GLY A 86 -11.12 -0.08 5.38
N LEU A 87 -10.70 0.13 4.14
CA LEU A 87 -10.61 1.47 3.58
C LEU A 87 -12.02 2.02 3.31
N GLY A 88 -12.20 3.31 3.58
CA GLY A 88 -13.44 3.99 3.27
C GLY A 88 -13.71 4.01 1.76
N PRO A 89 -14.97 4.08 1.33
CA PRO A 89 -15.29 4.10 -0.09
C PRO A 89 -14.87 5.40 -0.74
N VAL A 90 -14.46 5.32 -2.00
CA VAL A 90 -14.20 6.49 -2.82
C VAL A 90 -15.55 6.98 -3.36
N SER A 91 -15.82 8.27 -3.20
CA SER A 91 -17.04 8.89 -3.72
C SER A 91 -16.68 9.89 -4.82
N GLU A 92 -17.42 9.85 -5.93
CA GLU A 92 -17.26 10.80 -7.03
C GLU A 92 -17.86 12.17 -6.71
N ASN A 93 -18.83 12.20 -5.81
CA ASN A 93 -19.50 13.42 -5.36
C ASN A 93 -19.13 13.68 -3.91
N ALA A 94 -18.95 14.95 -3.56
CA ALA A 94 -18.78 15.34 -2.17
C ALA A 94 -20.09 15.05 -1.42
N VAL A 95 -20.04 14.04 -0.56
CA VAL A 95 -21.14 13.69 0.33
C VAL A 95 -20.74 14.11 1.73
N ALA A 96 -21.48 15.06 2.30
CA ALA A 96 -21.30 15.39 3.70
C ALA A 96 -21.71 14.15 4.50
N SER A 97 -20.73 13.40 5.00
CA SER A 97 -21.01 12.48 6.10
C SER A 97 -21.58 13.31 7.23
N ASP A 98 -22.43 12.75 8.09
CA ASP A 98 -22.90 13.49 9.26
C ASP A 98 -21.71 13.69 10.21
N PRO A 99 -20.93 14.76 10.02
CA PRO A 99 -19.68 14.89 10.75
C PRO A 99 -19.89 15.24 12.20
N LEU A 100 -21.04 15.86 12.53
CA LEU A 100 -21.29 16.27 13.89
C LEU A 100 -21.51 15.07 14.80
N THR A 101 -22.39 14.17 14.41
CA THR A 101 -22.70 13.00 15.23
C THR A 101 -21.53 12.01 15.24
N GLY A 102 -21.03 11.65 14.09
CA GLY A 102 -19.92 10.69 13.98
C GLY A 102 -18.64 11.22 14.58
N PHE A 103 -18.28 12.45 14.27
CA PHE A 103 -17.04 13.06 14.72
C PHE A 103 -17.03 13.32 16.23
N PHE A 104 -18.10 13.91 16.77
CA PHE A 104 -18.18 14.13 18.21
C PHE A 104 -18.28 12.84 19.00
N GLY A 105 -18.94 11.83 18.48
CA GLY A 105 -18.96 10.52 19.09
C GLY A 105 -17.55 9.92 19.18
N PHE A 106 -16.74 10.10 18.15
CA PHE A 106 -15.34 9.68 18.15
C PHE A 106 -14.50 10.46 19.17
N LEU A 107 -14.63 11.78 19.23
CA LEU A 107 -13.85 12.61 20.13
C LEU A 107 -14.17 12.41 21.61
N ARG A 108 -15.34 11.91 21.92
CA ARG A 108 -15.77 11.65 23.30
C ARG A 108 -15.26 10.34 23.87
N ARG A 109 -14.65 9.53 23.05
CA ARG A 109 -14.13 8.22 23.46
C ARG A 109 -12.77 8.29 24.14
#